data_19e7b7c7366fe0e026b8587fd2738c1c
#
_entry.id   19e7b7c7366fe0e026b8587fd2738c1c
#
_cell.length_a   1.000
_cell.length_b   1.000
_cell.length_c   1.000
_cell.angle_alpha   90.00
_cell.angle_beta   90.00
_cell.angle_gamma   90.00
#
_symmetry.space_group_name_H-M   'P 1'
#
loop_
_entity.id
_entity.type
_entity.pdbx_description
1 polymer ?
#
loop_
_entity_poly.entity_id
_entity_poly.type
_entity_poly.pdbx_seq_one_letter_code
_entity_poly.pdbx_strand_id
1 'polypeptide(L)'
;MCIRDRGNTQGAADDINVLRDRAFKDYRAVAPGAGKVTADQIDIDFILDERARELISEENRRMTLVRTNTLAERIKLNGDVEPAAPSNKVITGFDANIHTLLPIPLTEIQLNKDGNLKQNPGY
;
A
#
# COMPACT_ATOMS: atom_id res chain seq x y z
N MET A 1 -10.64 8.78 1.56
CA MET A 1 -9.17 8.63 1.47
C MET A 1 -8.63 8.63 0.04
N CYS A 2 -9.22 7.92 -0.92
CA CYS A 2 -8.69 7.83 -2.31
C CYS A 2 -8.57 9.13 -3.12
N ILE A 3 -9.24 10.21 -2.76
CA ILE A 3 -9.16 11.51 -3.46
C ILE A 3 -8.09 12.42 -2.85
N ARG A 4 -7.78 12.23 -1.57
CA ARG A 4 -6.91 13.09 -0.79
C ARG A 4 -5.42 12.71 -0.88
N ASP A 5 -5.13 11.47 -1.28
CA ASP A 5 -3.77 11.01 -1.58
C ASP A 5 -3.20 11.60 -2.90
N ARG A 6 -3.97 12.44 -3.60
CA ARG A 6 -3.60 13.08 -4.88
C ARG A 6 -3.32 14.58 -4.77
N GLY A 7 -2.75 15.04 -3.65
CA GLY A 7 -2.28 16.41 -3.48
C GLY A 7 -3.03 17.27 -2.46
N ASN A 8 -4.12 16.78 -1.85
CA ASN A 8 -4.76 17.49 -0.73
C ASN A 8 -4.20 16.98 0.61
N THR A 9 -2.98 17.37 0.94
CA THR A 9 -2.29 16.93 2.17
C THR A 9 -2.99 17.39 3.44
N GLN A 10 -3.60 18.58 3.44
CA GLN A 10 -4.37 19.06 4.60
C GLN A 10 -5.59 18.17 4.86
N GLY A 11 -6.37 17.89 3.83
CA GLY A 11 -7.53 17.00 3.99
C GLY A 11 -7.14 15.56 4.38
N ALA A 12 -5.98 15.08 3.95
CA ALA A 12 -5.46 13.79 4.38
C ALA A 12 -5.04 13.81 5.85
N ALA A 13 -4.37 14.88 6.30
CA ALA A 13 -4.02 15.06 7.72
C ALA A 13 -5.27 15.11 8.62
N ASP A 14 -6.30 15.83 8.18
CA ASP A 14 -7.57 15.94 8.92
C ASP A 14 -8.24 14.56 9.08
N ASP A 15 -8.32 13.76 7.99
CA ASP A 15 -8.89 12.41 8.05
C ASP A 15 -8.08 11.48 8.97
N ILE A 16 -6.75 11.51 8.88
CA ILE A 16 -5.86 10.71 9.73
C ILE A 16 -6.02 11.13 11.21
N ASN A 17 -6.12 12.43 11.46
CA ASN A 17 -6.31 12.91 12.82
C ASN A 17 -7.62 12.47 13.45
N VAL A 18 -8.70 12.28 12.66
CA VAL A 18 -9.95 11.68 13.17
C VAL A 18 -9.72 10.26 13.67
N LEU A 19 -8.99 9.43 12.91
CA LEU A 19 -8.66 8.05 13.32
C LEU A 19 -7.76 8.05 14.56
N ARG A 20 -6.75 8.91 14.57
CA ARG A 20 -5.80 9.03 15.68
C ARG A 20 -6.44 9.65 16.92
N ASP A 21 -7.42 10.52 16.79
CA ASP A 21 -8.19 11.04 17.92
C ASP A 21 -8.92 9.91 18.64
N ARG A 22 -9.47 8.96 17.92
CA ARG A 22 -10.06 7.74 18.48
C ARG A 22 -9.01 6.87 19.20
N ALA A 23 -7.90 6.58 18.53
CA ALA A 23 -6.88 5.67 19.04
C ALA A 23 -6.11 6.25 20.24
N PHE A 24 -5.89 7.56 20.27
CA PHE A 24 -5.14 8.24 21.32
C PHE A 24 -6.02 8.91 22.39
N LYS A 25 -7.32 8.65 22.41
CA LYS A 25 -8.28 9.33 23.28
C LYS A 25 -7.84 9.38 24.75
N ASP A 26 -7.51 8.22 25.29
CA ASP A 26 -7.14 8.13 26.71
C ASP A 26 -5.72 8.64 26.97
N TYR A 27 -4.80 8.42 26.04
CA TYR A 27 -3.42 8.89 26.17
C TYR A 27 -3.31 10.42 26.10
N ARG A 28 -4.18 11.09 25.33
CA ARG A 28 -4.20 12.56 25.24
C ARG A 28 -4.67 13.26 26.51
N ALA A 29 -5.27 12.55 27.43
CA ALA A 29 -5.58 13.10 28.76
C ALA A 29 -4.28 13.47 29.51
N VAL A 30 -3.18 12.75 29.24
CA VAL A 30 -1.87 12.98 29.89
C VAL A 30 -0.84 13.62 28.93
N ALA A 31 -1.05 13.52 27.62
CA ALA A 31 -0.17 14.09 26.59
C ALA A 31 -1.01 14.77 25.48
N PRO A 32 -1.47 16.01 25.70
CA PRO A 32 -2.28 16.73 24.72
C PRO A 32 -1.56 16.85 23.36
N GLY A 33 -2.27 16.56 22.27
CA GLY A 33 -1.71 16.59 20.91
C GLY A 33 -0.93 15.33 20.50
N ALA A 34 -0.74 14.37 21.39
CA ALA A 34 -0.07 13.12 21.04
C ALA A 34 -0.71 12.44 19.81
N GLY A 35 0.13 11.95 18.91
CA GLY A 35 -0.28 11.26 17.70
C GLY A 35 -0.87 12.15 16.60
N LYS A 36 -1.05 13.46 16.80
CA LYS A 36 -1.50 14.35 15.72
C LYS A 36 -0.45 14.53 14.64
N VAL A 37 -0.94 14.67 13.40
CA VAL A 37 -0.11 14.91 12.23
C VAL A 37 -0.52 16.21 11.55
N THR A 38 0.44 16.83 10.89
CA THR A 38 0.28 18.07 10.12
C THR A 38 0.41 17.79 8.63
N ALA A 39 -0.08 18.70 7.80
CA ALA A 39 -0.10 18.51 6.34
C ALA A 39 1.28 18.34 5.70
N ASP A 40 2.31 18.92 6.30
CA ASP A 40 3.71 18.83 5.88
C ASP A 40 4.34 17.45 6.14
N GLN A 41 3.75 16.65 7.04
CA GLN A 41 4.16 15.28 7.35
C GLN A 41 3.49 14.26 6.44
N ILE A 42 2.53 14.68 5.60
CA ILE A 42 1.74 13.79 4.78
C ILE A 42 2.34 13.67 3.39
N ASP A 43 2.84 12.49 3.09
CA ASP A 43 3.18 12.02 1.76
C ASP A 43 2.48 10.68 1.47
N ILE A 44 2.72 10.12 0.29
CA ILE A 44 2.11 8.85 -0.10
C ILE A 44 2.59 7.70 0.79
N ASP A 45 3.84 7.72 1.20
CA ASP A 45 4.41 6.69 2.06
C ASP A 45 3.80 6.71 3.45
N PHE A 46 3.64 7.90 4.03
CA PHE A 46 2.95 8.07 5.30
C PHE A 46 1.51 7.54 5.25
N ILE A 47 0.76 7.89 4.18
CA ILE A 47 -0.62 7.43 3.99
C ILE A 47 -0.66 5.90 3.85
N LEU A 48 0.26 5.31 3.09
CA LEU A 48 0.32 3.86 2.92
C LEU A 48 0.65 3.12 4.21
N ASP A 49 1.50 3.70 5.06
CA ASP A 49 1.85 3.12 6.35
C ASP A 49 0.69 3.24 7.36
N GLU A 50 -0.01 4.37 7.37
CA GLU A 50 -1.19 4.56 8.22
C GLU A 50 -2.31 3.60 7.81
N ARG A 51 -2.54 3.42 6.50
CA ARG A 51 -3.48 2.42 6.00
C ARG A 51 -3.11 0.99 6.39
N ALA A 52 -1.83 0.64 6.38
CA ALA A 52 -1.38 -0.67 6.81
C ALA A 52 -1.65 -0.92 8.30
N ARG A 53 -1.54 0.10 9.14
CA ARG A 53 -1.84 0.02 10.57
C ARG A 53 -3.34 -0.09 10.85
N GLU A 54 -4.13 0.75 10.18
CA GLU A 54 -5.58 0.83 10.43
C GLU A 54 -6.36 -0.35 9.84
N LEU A 55 -5.94 -0.84 8.66
CA LEU A 55 -6.67 -1.84 7.89
C LEU A 55 -5.95 -3.20 7.86
N ILE A 56 -5.27 -3.54 8.94
CA ILE A 56 -4.61 -4.83 9.05
C ILE A 56 -5.63 -5.97 8.90
N SER A 57 -5.36 -6.89 7.98
CA SER A 57 -6.24 -8.02 7.61
C SER A 57 -7.57 -7.63 6.91
N GLU A 58 -7.86 -6.35 6.71
CA GLU A 58 -9.09 -5.88 6.06
C GLU A 58 -8.84 -5.40 4.63
N GLU A 59 -7.67 -4.79 4.37
CA GLU A 59 -7.34 -4.22 3.07
C GLU A 59 -6.70 -5.25 2.13
N ASN A 60 -7.09 -5.20 0.84
CA ASN A 60 -6.29 -5.81 -0.21
C ASN A 60 -5.06 -4.92 -0.49
N ARG A 61 -4.03 -5.09 0.34
CA ARG A 61 -2.80 -4.29 0.31
C ARG A 61 -2.14 -4.26 -1.05
N ARG A 62 -2.10 -5.40 -1.75
CA ARG A 62 -1.50 -5.50 -3.08
C ARG A 62 -2.17 -4.56 -4.08
N MET A 63 -3.50 -4.52 -4.10
CA MET A 63 -4.25 -3.64 -5.01
C MET A 63 -3.99 -2.16 -4.73
N THR A 64 -3.89 -1.78 -3.48
CA THR A 64 -3.53 -0.41 -3.09
C THR A 64 -2.12 -0.05 -3.59
N LEU A 65 -1.14 -0.91 -3.40
CA LEU A 65 0.25 -0.67 -3.83
C LEU A 65 0.41 -0.66 -5.36
N VAL A 66 -0.34 -1.50 -6.07
CA VAL A 66 -0.38 -1.47 -7.55
C VAL A 66 -0.98 -0.15 -8.04
N ARG A 67 -2.14 0.26 -7.49
CA ARG A 67 -2.82 1.51 -7.85
C ARG A 67 -1.95 2.75 -7.64
N THR A 68 -1.15 2.75 -6.59
CA THR A 68 -0.25 3.87 -6.27
C THR A 68 1.12 3.75 -6.94
N ASN A 69 1.35 2.70 -7.72
CA ASN A 69 2.63 2.38 -8.36
C ASN A 69 3.81 2.26 -7.38
N THR A 70 3.54 1.79 -6.16
CA THR A 70 4.54 1.65 -5.09
C THR A 70 4.85 0.20 -4.73
N LEU A 71 4.21 -0.79 -5.42
CA LEU A 71 4.34 -2.21 -5.06
C LEU A 71 5.80 -2.67 -5.06
N ALA A 72 6.53 -2.42 -6.15
CA ALA A 72 7.92 -2.86 -6.29
C ALA A 72 8.83 -2.27 -5.22
N GLU A 73 8.68 -0.98 -4.96
CA GLU A 73 9.46 -0.27 -3.95
C GLU A 73 9.14 -0.79 -2.54
N ARG A 74 7.86 -0.97 -2.21
CA ARG A 74 7.45 -1.49 -0.90
C ARG A 74 7.87 -2.94 -0.67
N ILE A 75 7.88 -3.78 -1.69
CA ILE A 75 8.43 -5.14 -1.59
C ILE A 75 9.93 -5.05 -1.32
N LYS A 76 10.66 -4.17 -2.03
CA LYS A 76 12.09 -3.97 -1.82
C LYS A 76 12.41 -3.48 -0.39
N LEU A 77 11.63 -2.53 0.14
CA LEU A 77 11.81 -2.01 1.49
C LEU A 77 11.52 -3.03 2.59
N ASN A 78 10.57 -3.94 2.34
CA ASN A 78 10.10 -4.92 3.31
C ASN A 78 10.47 -6.36 2.95
N GLY A 79 11.40 -6.54 2.00
CA GLY A 79 11.88 -7.85 1.59
C GLY A 79 12.58 -8.60 2.72
N ASP A 80 12.74 -9.90 2.54
CA ASP A 80 13.41 -10.76 3.51
C ASP A 80 14.86 -10.32 3.73
N VAL A 81 15.35 -10.53 4.95
CA VAL A 81 16.75 -10.29 5.30
C VAL A 81 17.54 -11.52 4.91
N GLU A 82 18.60 -11.34 4.13
CA GLU A 82 19.48 -12.44 3.77
C GLU A 82 20.20 -12.96 5.01
N PRO A 83 20.18 -14.29 5.31
CA PRO A 83 20.80 -14.84 6.49
C PRO A 83 22.32 -14.59 6.58
N ALA A 84 23.00 -14.56 5.42
CA ALA A 84 24.43 -14.31 5.34
C ALA A 84 24.81 -12.82 5.47
N ALA A 85 23.86 -11.93 5.24
CA ALA A 85 24.04 -10.48 5.32
C ALA A 85 22.79 -9.82 5.89
N PRO A 86 22.57 -9.87 7.21
CA PRO A 86 21.31 -9.42 7.85
C PRO A 86 20.93 -7.97 7.62
N SER A 87 21.87 -7.12 7.20
CA SER A 87 21.60 -5.74 6.79
C SER A 87 21.01 -5.60 5.39
N ASN A 88 21.12 -6.64 4.57
CA ASN A 88 20.61 -6.62 3.18
C ASN A 88 19.24 -7.26 3.12
N LYS A 89 18.30 -6.54 2.54
CA LYS A 89 16.98 -7.07 2.23
C LYS A 89 16.99 -7.65 0.83
N VAL A 90 16.59 -8.91 0.71
CA VAL A 90 16.55 -9.64 -0.56
C VAL A 90 15.11 -9.83 -0.99
N ILE A 91 14.87 -9.62 -2.29
CA ILE A 91 13.60 -9.99 -2.92
C ILE A 91 13.89 -11.19 -3.81
N THR A 92 13.32 -12.32 -3.47
CA THR A 92 13.37 -13.51 -4.31
C THR A 92 12.03 -13.71 -5.02
N GLY A 93 12.08 -13.97 -6.33
CA GLY A 93 10.90 -14.36 -7.10
C GLY A 93 9.95 -13.23 -7.50
N PHE A 94 10.24 -11.96 -7.20
CA PHE A 94 9.43 -10.84 -7.64
C PHE A 94 10.07 -10.12 -8.83
N ASP A 95 9.34 -10.07 -9.95
CA ASP A 95 9.65 -9.24 -11.12
C ASP A 95 8.50 -8.24 -11.33
N ALA A 96 8.82 -6.94 -11.28
CA ALA A 96 7.82 -5.89 -11.42
C ALA A 96 7.13 -5.87 -12.79
N ASN A 97 7.82 -6.33 -13.85
CA ASN A 97 7.26 -6.38 -15.19
C ASN A 97 6.21 -7.49 -15.35
N ILE A 98 6.30 -8.54 -14.53
CA ILE A 98 5.40 -9.68 -14.54
C ILE A 98 4.39 -9.56 -13.40
N HIS A 99 4.88 -9.47 -12.17
CA HIS A 99 4.07 -9.65 -10.95
C HIS A 99 3.26 -8.42 -10.54
N THR A 100 3.33 -7.31 -11.27
CA THR A 100 2.44 -6.15 -11.05
C THR A 100 1.01 -6.48 -11.43
N LEU A 101 0.81 -7.27 -12.47
CA LEU A 101 -0.48 -7.80 -12.88
C LEU A 101 -0.70 -9.22 -12.35
N LEU A 102 -1.93 -9.68 -12.36
CA LEU A 102 -2.29 -11.07 -12.09
C LEU A 102 -2.53 -11.81 -13.42
N PRO A 103 -2.33 -13.14 -13.48
CA PRO A 103 -2.69 -13.90 -14.66
C PRO A 103 -4.20 -13.82 -14.90
N ILE A 104 -4.59 -13.72 -16.16
CA ILE A 104 -5.99 -13.82 -16.56
C ILE A 104 -6.34 -15.31 -16.53
N PRO A 105 -7.44 -15.74 -15.87
CA PRO A 105 -7.85 -17.13 -15.86
C PRO A 105 -7.96 -17.70 -17.29
N LEU A 106 -7.44 -18.89 -17.51
CA LEU A 106 -7.44 -19.51 -18.84
C LEU A 106 -8.86 -19.66 -19.40
N THR A 107 -9.83 -19.90 -18.51
CA THR A 107 -11.25 -19.96 -18.88
C THR A 107 -11.76 -18.69 -19.52
N GLU A 108 -11.36 -17.53 -19.02
CA GLU A 108 -11.74 -16.21 -19.56
C GLU A 108 -11.16 -16.03 -20.98
N ILE A 109 -9.92 -16.46 -21.18
CA ILE A 109 -9.27 -16.41 -22.50
C ILE A 109 -9.97 -17.34 -23.49
N GLN A 110 -10.32 -18.55 -23.07
CA GLN A 110 -10.97 -19.55 -23.92
C GLN A 110 -12.43 -19.22 -24.25
N LEU A 111 -13.15 -18.61 -23.31
CA LEU A 111 -14.56 -18.25 -23.49
C LEU A 111 -14.74 -16.93 -24.26
N ASN A 112 -13.70 -16.12 -24.41
CA ASN A 112 -13.75 -14.89 -25.16
C ASN A 112 -13.74 -15.17 -26.67
N LYS A 113 -14.93 -15.45 -27.23
CA LYS A 113 -15.10 -15.81 -28.65
C LYS A 113 -14.99 -14.62 -29.61
N ASP A 114 -15.27 -13.42 -29.11
CA ASP A 114 -15.41 -12.18 -29.91
C ASP A 114 -14.17 -11.29 -29.87
N GLY A 115 -13.18 -11.64 -29.06
CA GLY A 115 -11.97 -10.85 -28.87
C GLY A 115 -10.71 -11.71 -28.74
N ASN A 116 -9.59 -11.17 -29.16
CA ASN A 116 -8.27 -11.80 -28.96
C ASN A 116 -7.72 -11.37 -27.60
N LEU A 117 -8.29 -11.94 -26.51
CA LEU A 117 -7.81 -11.70 -25.16
C LEU A 117 -6.46 -12.40 -24.96
N LYS A 118 -5.41 -11.60 -24.85
CA LYS A 118 -4.05 -12.10 -24.59
C LYS A 118 -3.79 -12.15 -23.10
N GLN A 119 -2.99 -13.12 -22.70
CA GLN A 119 -2.48 -13.20 -21.33
C GLN A 119 -1.59 -12.00 -20.97
N ASN A 120 -1.57 -11.64 -19.69
CA ASN A 120 -0.63 -10.66 -19.17
C ASN A 120 0.83 -11.15 -19.36
N PRO A 121 1.79 -10.23 -19.52
CA PRO A 121 3.20 -10.59 -19.72
C PRO A 121 3.73 -11.54 -18.63
N GLY A 122 4.42 -12.59 -19.04
CA GLY A 122 5.09 -13.53 -18.14
C GLY A 122 4.24 -14.72 -17.65
N TYR A 123 2.98 -14.81 -18.11
CA TYR A 123 2.08 -15.92 -17.76
C TYR A 123 1.67 -16.75 -18.98
#